data_4f1dc2c194cd62e13554583f5c110ad3
#
_entry.id   4f1dc2c194cd62e13554583f5c110ad3
#
_cell.length_a   1.000
_cell.length_b   1.000
_cell.length_c   1.000
_cell.angle_alpha   90.00
_cell.angle_beta   90.00
_cell.angle_gamma   90.00
#
_symmetry.space_group_name_H-M   'P 1'
#
loop_
_entity.id
_entity.type
_entity.pdbx_description
1 polymer ?
#
loop_
_entity_poly.entity_id
_entity_poly.type
_entity_poly.pdbx_seq_one_letter_code
_entity_poly.pdbx_strand_id
1 'polypeptide(L)'
;MITVSIVVPTYRRPKLLTNCLKALLLQKFDKWLYEIIIVSDGPDEETKNVVNNWVGYEHPQMRYMPLPEKKGPAAARNYGWLNARGKVIAFTDDDCTPDPHWLRELVKNCNPNQDVALTGKTIVPISKHPTDYEQNTAHLQTADFITANCACTKNALIKAGGFDEQFSMAWREDSDLEFKFIDNNIPIKKVESAIVVHPVRNSPWGVSIKEQKKTMYNALLFKKHPRLYRKKIKQTRPLLYYCIIAAFAIMLVGIISRAHGVAFVGFAGWLGLTSSLIFKRLYATRLSVSHISEMVATSFVIPFVSVYWQWYGAVKYRVLFI
;
A
#
# COMPACT_ATOMS: atom_id res chain seq x y z
N MET A 1 27.97 16.71 -6.41
CA MET A 1 26.64 17.21 -5.99
C MET A 1 25.66 16.06 -6.11
N ILE A 2 24.84 15.78 -5.08
CA ILE A 2 23.85 14.70 -5.12
C ILE A 2 22.77 15.02 -6.14
N THR A 3 22.55 14.10 -7.07
CA THR A 3 21.51 14.22 -8.11
C THR A 3 20.20 13.60 -7.65
N VAL A 4 20.28 12.45 -6.98
CA VAL A 4 19.12 11.66 -6.54
C VAL A 4 19.20 11.33 -5.05
N SER A 5 18.08 11.48 -4.35
CA SER A 5 17.93 10.97 -3.00
C SER A 5 16.92 9.81 -3.01
N ILE A 6 17.34 8.64 -2.55
CA ILE A 6 16.47 7.48 -2.38
C ILE A 6 15.91 7.53 -0.98
N VAL A 7 14.59 7.54 -0.84
CA VAL A 7 13.88 7.57 0.45
C VAL A 7 13.25 6.19 0.70
N VAL A 8 13.65 5.56 1.80
CA VAL A 8 13.16 4.25 2.23
C VAL A 8 12.48 4.39 3.58
N PRO A 9 11.14 4.40 3.65
CA PRO A 9 10.41 4.33 4.92
C PRO A 9 10.52 2.93 5.50
N THR A 10 10.70 2.80 6.82
CA THR A 10 10.75 1.51 7.51
C THR A 10 10.09 1.58 8.88
N TYR A 11 9.62 0.45 9.38
CA TYR A 11 9.09 0.34 10.75
C TYR A 11 9.33 -1.06 11.31
N ARG A 12 10.33 -1.18 12.20
CA ARG A 12 10.66 -2.42 12.93
C ARG A 12 10.85 -3.66 12.03
N ARG A 13 11.59 -3.49 10.92
CA ARG A 13 11.82 -4.55 9.92
C ARG A 13 13.29 -4.64 9.49
N PRO A 14 14.24 -4.78 10.44
CA PRO A 14 15.67 -4.72 10.15
C PRO A 14 16.13 -5.75 9.11
N LYS A 15 15.55 -6.95 9.13
CA LYS A 15 15.90 -8.02 8.17
C LYS A 15 15.49 -7.70 6.73
N LEU A 16 14.27 -7.17 6.53
CA LEU A 16 13.79 -6.77 5.20
C LEU A 16 14.59 -5.59 4.68
N LEU A 17 14.79 -4.58 5.52
CA LEU A 17 15.60 -3.41 5.20
C LEU A 17 17.03 -3.82 4.78
N THR A 18 17.64 -4.79 5.44
CA THR A 18 18.98 -5.28 5.06
C THR A 18 19.03 -5.74 3.62
N ASN A 19 18.02 -6.47 3.13
CA ASN A 19 17.97 -6.94 1.76
C ASN A 19 17.76 -5.78 0.77
N CYS A 20 16.88 -4.84 1.11
CA CYS A 20 16.65 -3.63 0.33
C CYS A 20 17.96 -2.81 0.20
N LEU A 21 18.66 -2.56 1.32
CA LEU A 21 19.94 -1.82 1.31
C LEU A 21 21.00 -2.49 0.47
N LYS A 22 21.13 -3.82 0.52
CA LYS A 22 22.04 -4.56 -0.37
C LYS A 22 21.76 -4.27 -1.85
N ALA A 23 20.48 -4.30 -2.25
CA ALA A 23 20.09 -4.01 -3.64
C ALA A 23 20.37 -2.54 -4.02
N LEU A 24 20.17 -1.60 -3.09
CA LEU A 24 20.46 -0.18 -3.31
C LEU A 24 21.96 0.12 -3.41
N LEU A 25 22.82 -0.62 -2.70
CA LEU A 25 24.27 -0.50 -2.81
C LEU A 25 24.85 -1.11 -4.09
N LEU A 26 24.11 -2.05 -4.71
CA LEU A 26 24.48 -2.71 -5.97
C LEU A 26 23.98 -1.93 -7.20
N GLN A 27 23.42 -0.73 -7.04
CA GLN A 27 22.97 0.07 -8.17
C GLN A 27 24.11 0.43 -9.12
N LYS A 28 23.93 0.18 -10.42
CA LYS A 28 24.85 0.58 -11.50
C LYS A 28 24.66 2.06 -11.86
N PHE A 29 24.90 2.90 -10.90
CA PHE A 29 24.86 4.34 -10.96
C PHE A 29 26.02 4.90 -10.14
N ASP A 30 26.55 6.07 -10.50
CA ASP A 30 27.67 6.69 -9.81
C ASP A 30 27.31 6.94 -8.32
N LYS A 31 28.06 6.30 -7.43
CA LYS A 31 27.83 6.33 -5.98
C LYS A 31 27.98 7.71 -5.36
N TRP A 32 28.67 8.63 -6.02
CA TRP A 32 28.83 10.01 -5.60
C TRP A 32 27.60 10.89 -5.95
N LEU A 33 26.74 10.41 -6.83
CA LEU A 33 25.60 11.17 -7.35
C LEU A 33 24.28 10.84 -6.64
N TYR A 34 24.26 9.86 -5.71
CA TYR A 34 23.06 9.55 -4.94
C TYR A 34 23.31 9.37 -3.44
N GLU A 35 22.29 9.58 -2.65
CA GLU A 35 22.22 9.28 -1.22
C GLU A 35 21.04 8.36 -0.92
N ILE A 36 21.12 7.62 0.19
CA ILE A 36 20.04 6.77 0.70
C ILE A 36 19.61 7.32 2.05
N ILE A 37 18.33 7.68 2.17
CA ILE A 37 17.72 8.21 3.38
C ILE A 37 16.75 7.15 3.93
N ILE A 38 17.11 6.53 5.02
CA ILE A 38 16.29 5.56 5.72
C ILE A 38 15.53 6.30 6.81
N VAL A 39 14.20 6.33 6.68
CA VAL A 39 13.32 6.98 7.66
C VAL A 39 12.59 5.93 8.47
N SER A 40 12.94 5.82 9.76
CA SER A 40 12.22 4.95 10.70
C SER A 40 10.96 5.68 11.22
N ASP A 41 9.80 5.03 11.08
CA ASP A 41 8.51 5.52 11.58
C ASP A 41 8.41 5.32 13.10
N GLY A 42 9.21 6.09 13.82
CA GLY A 42 9.46 6.02 15.25
C GLY A 42 10.87 5.47 15.58
N PRO A 43 11.32 5.65 16.83
CA PRO A 43 12.63 5.16 17.28
C PRO A 43 12.71 3.63 17.20
N ASP A 44 13.83 3.11 16.64
CA ASP A 44 14.09 1.66 16.51
C ASP A 44 15.60 1.41 16.49
N GLU A 45 16.16 0.94 17.59
CA GLU A 45 17.59 0.69 17.74
C GLU A 45 18.07 -0.49 16.86
N GLU A 46 17.23 -1.51 16.63
CA GLU A 46 17.63 -2.61 15.72
C GLU A 46 17.79 -2.11 14.28
N THR A 47 16.86 -1.31 13.80
CA THR A 47 16.95 -0.66 12.48
C THR A 47 18.16 0.27 12.41
N LYS A 48 18.40 1.08 13.44
CA LYS A 48 19.57 1.96 13.52
C LYS A 48 20.88 1.18 13.43
N ASN A 49 20.99 0.07 14.17
CA ASN A 49 22.18 -0.79 14.13
C ASN A 49 22.41 -1.40 12.74
N VAL A 50 21.34 -1.85 12.08
CA VAL A 50 21.45 -2.33 10.69
C VAL A 50 21.99 -1.24 9.77
N VAL A 51 21.48 -0.02 9.87
CA VAL A 51 21.96 1.10 9.02
C VAL A 51 23.41 1.45 9.35
N ASN A 52 23.76 1.51 10.64
CA ASN A 52 25.11 1.84 11.09
C ASN A 52 26.17 0.87 10.56
N ASN A 53 25.84 -0.41 10.36
CA ASN A 53 26.75 -1.40 9.76
C ASN A 53 27.12 -1.05 8.30
N TRP A 54 26.34 -0.19 7.63
CA TRP A 54 26.56 0.25 6.25
C TRP A 54 27.08 1.69 6.15
N VAL A 55 26.99 2.50 7.21
CA VAL A 55 27.43 3.91 7.24
C VAL A 55 28.97 4.04 7.10
N GLY A 56 29.72 2.98 7.35
CA GLY A 56 31.19 2.96 7.16
C GLY A 56 31.67 2.99 5.71
N TYR A 57 30.76 2.85 4.74
CA TYR A 57 31.09 3.00 3.32
C TYR A 57 31.02 4.48 2.94
N GLU A 58 32.09 5.01 2.34
CA GLU A 58 32.14 6.42 1.95
C GLU A 58 31.01 6.83 1.02
N HIS A 59 30.60 5.94 0.11
CA HIS A 59 29.55 6.21 -0.87
C HIS A 59 28.81 4.94 -1.30
N PRO A 60 27.48 5.03 -1.59
CA PRO A 60 26.63 6.24 -1.45
C PRO A 60 26.49 6.65 0.01
N GLN A 61 26.30 7.95 0.26
CA GLN A 61 26.01 8.42 1.61
C GLN A 61 24.70 7.83 2.11
N MET A 62 24.73 7.26 3.31
CA MET A 62 23.55 6.67 3.96
C MET A 62 23.21 7.46 5.23
N ARG A 63 21.92 7.79 5.40
CA ARG A 63 21.44 8.59 6.53
C ARG A 63 20.28 7.88 7.20
N TYR A 64 20.39 7.63 8.49
CA TYR A 64 19.30 7.14 9.32
C TYR A 64 18.60 8.31 9.99
N MET A 65 17.29 8.42 9.82
CA MET A 65 16.47 9.53 10.30
C MET A 65 15.18 8.99 10.94
N PRO A 66 15.16 8.78 12.27
CA PRO A 66 13.96 8.33 12.96
C PRO A 66 12.97 9.49 13.15
N LEU A 67 11.68 9.22 12.98
CA LEU A 67 10.64 10.09 13.50
C LEU A 67 10.60 9.97 15.03
N PRO A 68 10.20 11.02 15.76
CA PRO A 68 10.12 10.97 17.23
C PRO A 68 9.08 9.97 17.73
N GLU A 69 8.05 9.71 16.93
CA GLU A 69 6.97 8.76 17.22
C GLU A 69 6.41 8.16 15.91
N LYS A 70 5.63 7.10 16.03
CA LYS A 70 4.97 6.47 14.88
C LYS A 70 3.86 7.35 14.32
N LYS A 71 4.00 7.76 13.05
CA LYS A 71 3.03 8.59 12.29
C LYS A 71 2.51 7.95 11.00
N GLY A 72 3.15 6.89 10.57
CA GLY A 72 2.80 6.18 9.33
C GLY A 72 3.72 6.48 8.14
N PRO A 73 3.59 5.70 7.07
CA PRO A 73 4.52 5.75 5.93
C PRO A 73 4.49 7.08 5.16
N ALA A 74 3.35 7.78 5.13
CA ALA A 74 3.23 9.10 4.51
C ALA A 74 4.14 10.12 5.21
N ALA A 75 4.09 10.18 6.54
CA ALA A 75 4.93 11.07 7.34
C ALA A 75 6.42 10.70 7.22
N ALA A 76 6.75 9.40 7.22
CA ALA A 76 8.12 8.96 7.02
C ALA A 76 8.67 9.37 5.65
N ARG A 77 7.88 9.19 4.56
CA ARG A 77 8.29 9.63 3.23
C ARG A 77 8.42 11.16 3.15
N ASN A 78 7.52 11.93 3.78
CA ASN A 78 7.63 13.39 3.85
C ASN A 78 8.92 13.81 4.54
N TYR A 79 9.19 13.25 5.71
CA TYR A 79 10.41 13.58 6.45
C TYR A 79 11.67 13.30 5.64
N GLY A 80 11.68 12.19 4.88
CA GLY A 80 12.78 11.83 4.00
C GLY A 80 12.99 12.81 2.85
N TRP A 81 11.95 13.08 2.05
CA TRP A 81 12.13 13.92 0.86
C TRP A 81 12.34 15.40 1.19
N LEU A 82 11.79 15.91 2.28
CA LEU A 82 12.04 17.28 2.74
C LEU A 82 13.51 17.50 3.11
N ASN A 83 14.17 16.48 3.68
CA ASN A 83 15.57 16.50 4.05
C ASN A 83 16.53 16.00 2.97
N ALA A 84 16.00 15.66 1.80
CA ALA A 84 16.77 15.18 0.65
C ALA A 84 17.58 16.31 -0.01
N ARG A 85 18.79 15.96 -0.48
CA ARG A 85 19.70 16.88 -1.16
C ARG A 85 19.56 16.83 -2.69
N GLY A 86 19.09 15.68 -3.21
CA GLY A 86 18.89 15.47 -4.64
C GLY A 86 17.74 16.28 -5.21
N LYS A 87 17.85 16.65 -6.47
CA LYS A 87 16.75 17.26 -7.24
C LYS A 87 15.68 16.24 -7.64
N VAL A 88 16.06 14.97 -7.73
CA VAL A 88 15.18 13.84 -7.98
C VAL A 88 15.03 13.03 -6.70
N ILE A 89 13.82 12.71 -6.32
CA ILE A 89 13.50 11.89 -5.16
C ILE A 89 12.95 10.57 -5.65
N ALA A 90 13.64 9.49 -5.38
CA ALA A 90 13.19 8.13 -5.67
C ALA A 90 12.65 7.48 -4.37
N PHE A 91 11.54 6.78 -4.46
CA PHE A 91 10.94 6.07 -3.35
C PHE A 91 10.95 4.56 -3.64
N THR A 92 11.27 3.79 -2.61
CA THR A 92 11.09 2.34 -2.59
C THR A 92 10.80 1.90 -1.16
N ASP A 93 10.15 0.74 -0.98
CA ASP A 93 9.81 0.25 0.35
C ASP A 93 10.92 -0.63 0.93
N ASP A 94 10.95 -0.79 2.25
CA ASP A 94 11.98 -1.51 3.00
C ASP A 94 12.06 -3.02 2.72
N ASP A 95 11.07 -3.58 2.03
CA ASP A 95 11.01 -4.98 1.61
C ASP A 95 11.20 -5.18 0.11
N CYS A 96 11.44 -4.10 -0.62
CA CYS A 96 11.63 -4.12 -2.06
C CYS A 96 13.09 -4.45 -2.43
N THR A 97 13.25 -5.06 -3.60
CA THR A 97 14.56 -5.35 -4.20
C THR A 97 14.63 -4.67 -5.58
N PRO A 98 15.14 -3.44 -5.66
CA PRO A 98 15.37 -2.76 -6.93
C PRO A 98 16.39 -3.49 -7.80
N ASP A 99 16.13 -3.55 -9.12
CA ASP A 99 17.09 -4.06 -10.12
C ASP A 99 18.37 -3.20 -10.11
N PRO A 100 19.56 -3.75 -10.40
CA PRO A 100 20.81 -2.99 -10.43
C PRO A 100 20.79 -1.77 -11.38
N HIS A 101 19.92 -1.73 -12.37
CA HIS A 101 19.79 -0.59 -13.29
C HIS A 101 18.62 0.36 -12.93
N TRP A 102 17.86 0.07 -11.90
CA TRP A 102 16.64 0.80 -11.51
C TRP A 102 16.87 2.30 -11.39
N LEU A 103 17.88 2.71 -10.64
CA LEU A 103 18.17 4.12 -10.40
C LEU A 103 18.59 4.84 -11.68
N ARG A 104 19.42 4.19 -12.49
CA ARG A 104 19.87 4.72 -13.79
C ARG A 104 18.69 4.96 -14.73
N GLU A 105 17.76 4.00 -14.81
CA GLU A 105 16.60 4.10 -15.69
C GLU A 105 15.63 5.19 -15.24
N LEU A 106 15.44 5.37 -13.93
CA LEU A 106 14.64 6.48 -13.41
C LEU A 106 15.27 7.83 -13.75
N VAL A 107 16.58 8.02 -13.48
CA VAL A 107 17.26 9.28 -13.71
C VAL A 107 17.32 9.63 -15.19
N LYS A 108 17.58 8.68 -16.08
CA LYS A 108 17.58 8.85 -17.53
C LYS A 108 16.27 9.43 -18.06
N ASN A 109 15.15 9.03 -17.44
CA ASN A 109 13.80 9.46 -17.85
C ASN A 109 13.29 10.69 -17.07
N CYS A 110 14.08 11.23 -16.14
CA CYS A 110 13.72 12.35 -15.28
C CYS A 110 14.52 13.59 -15.65
N ASN A 111 13.85 14.62 -16.18
CA ASN A 111 14.49 15.95 -16.30
C ASN A 111 14.32 16.70 -14.98
N PRO A 112 15.41 16.97 -14.23
CA PRO A 112 15.34 17.61 -12.91
C PRO A 112 14.86 19.07 -12.95
N ASN A 113 14.78 19.67 -14.12
CA ASN A 113 14.31 21.06 -14.32
C ASN A 113 12.83 21.12 -14.74
N GLN A 114 12.15 19.99 -14.83
CA GLN A 114 10.71 19.89 -15.15
C GLN A 114 9.95 19.24 -14.01
N ASP A 115 8.71 19.64 -13.80
CA ASP A 115 7.83 18.95 -12.88
C ASP A 115 7.40 17.63 -13.51
N VAL A 116 7.88 16.50 -12.98
CA VAL A 116 7.56 15.16 -13.48
C VAL A 116 7.56 14.14 -12.35
N ALA A 117 6.64 13.18 -12.46
CA ALA A 117 6.64 11.96 -11.68
C ALA A 117 6.85 10.76 -12.60
N LEU A 118 7.55 9.76 -12.11
CA LEU A 118 7.83 8.50 -12.80
C LEU A 118 7.30 7.34 -11.96
N THR A 119 6.75 6.31 -12.62
CA THR A 119 6.44 5.02 -12.01
C THR A 119 7.14 3.92 -12.78
N GLY A 120 7.79 3.00 -12.07
CA GLY A 120 8.48 1.88 -12.68
C GLY A 120 7.61 0.64 -12.80
N LYS A 121 8.20 -0.46 -13.29
CA LYS A 121 7.59 -1.78 -13.34
C LYS A 121 7.81 -2.52 -12.03
N THR A 122 6.73 -2.87 -11.35
CA THR A 122 6.80 -3.67 -10.12
C THR A 122 6.47 -5.12 -10.43
N ILE A 123 7.30 -6.02 -9.94
CA ILE A 123 7.12 -7.48 -10.04
C ILE A 123 6.81 -8.00 -8.64
N VAL A 124 5.70 -8.70 -8.49
CA VAL A 124 5.30 -9.37 -7.24
C VAL A 124 5.37 -10.87 -7.47
N PRO A 125 6.43 -11.55 -7.01
CA PRO A 125 6.53 -13.00 -7.15
C PRO A 125 5.45 -13.69 -6.33
N ILE A 126 4.55 -14.42 -6.99
CA ILE A 126 3.53 -15.24 -6.35
C ILE A 126 3.68 -16.70 -6.80
N SER A 127 3.21 -17.63 -5.97
CA SER A 127 3.20 -19.05 -6.31
C SER A 127 2.21 -19.36 -7.43
N LYS A 128 2.35 -20.53 -8.09
CA LYS A 128 1.39 -21.00 -9.11
C LYS A 128 -0.04 -21.14 -8.56
N HIS A 129 -0.15 -21.48 -7.28
CA HIS A 129 -1.40 -21.53 -6.52
C HIS A 129 -1.26 -20.59 -5.32
N PRO A 130 -1.53 -19.28 -5.50
CA PRO A 130 -1.32 -18.30 -4.46
C PRO A 130 -2.40 -18.39 -3.37
N THR A 131 -2.11 -17.83 -2.21
CA THR A 131 -3.13 -17.55 -1.20
C THR A 131 -3.95 -16.32 -1.61
N ASP A 132 -5.10 -16.10 -0.98
CA ASP A 132 -5.92 -14.88 -1.12
C ASP A 132 -5.07 -13.61 -0.83
N TYR A 133 -4.17 -13.66 0.15
CA TYR A 133 -3.27 -12.57 0.47
C TYR A 133 -2.22 -12.30 -0.63
N GLU A 134 -1.62 -13.36 -1.20
CA GLU A 134 -0.69 -13.22 -2.34
C GLU A 134 -1.37 -12.63 -3.56
N GLN A 135 -2.60 -13.06 -3.89
CA GLN A 135 -3.39 -12.49 -5.00
C GLN A 135 -3.66 -11.00 -4.78
N ASN A 136 -4.08 -10.62 -3.57
CA ASN A 136 -4.31 -9.22 -3.23
C ASN A 136 -3.04 -8.37 -3.35
N THR A 137 -1.89 -8.89 -2.93
CA THR A 137 -0.61 -8.20 -3.05
C THR A 137 -0.18 -8.07 -4.52
N ALA A 138 -0.47 -9.07 -5.35
CA ALA A 138 -0.13 -9.05 -6.77
C ALA A 138 -0.79 -7.90 -7.56
N HIS A 139 -1.88 -7.32 -7.06
CA HIS A 139 -2.48 -6.12 -7.67
C HIS A 139 -1.54 -4.91 -7.72
N LEU A 140 -0.46 -4.87 -6.92
CA LEU A 140 0.57 -3.85 -7.02
C LEU A 140 1.26 -3.82 -8.40
N GLN A 141 1.29 -4.95 -9.12
CA GLN A 141 1.88 -5.02 -10.46
C GLN A 141 1.09 -4.22 -11.52
N THR A 142 -0.20 -4.04 -11.30
CA THR A 142 -1.12 -3.37 -12.24
C THR A 142 -1.50 -1.96 -11.78
N ALA A 143 -0.95 -1.49 -10.67
CA ALA A 143 -1.22 -0.15 -10.17
C ALA A 143 -0.61 0.92 -11.12
N ASP A 144 -1.34 2.01 -11.35
CA ASP A 144 -0.91 3.11 -12.19
C ASP A 144 0.28 3.86 -11.57
N PHE A 145 0.26 4.02 -10.25
CA PHE A 145 1.31 4.69 -9.48
C PHE A 145 1.44 4.06 -8.09
N ILE A 146 2.65 3.68 -7.70
CA ILE A 146 2.94 3.15 -6.35
C ILE A 146 4.26 3.68 -5.82
N THR A 147 4.30 3.95 -4.52
CA THR A 147 5.49 4.50 -3.86
C THR A 147 6.60 3.47 -3.63
N ALA A 148 6.31 2.20 -3.79
CA ALA A 148 7.33 1.14 -3.77
C ALA A 148 8.29 1.19 -4.98
N ASN A 149 7.87 1.88 -6.08
CA ASN A 149 8.67 2.02 -7.30
C ASN A 149 8.31 3.29 -8.05
N CYS A 150 8.74 4.44 -7.54
CA CYS A 150 8.51 5.71 -8.21
C CYS A 150 9.66 6.69 -8.01
N ALA A 151 9.72 7.73 -8.84
CA ALA A 151 10.56 8.89 -8.62
C ALA A 151 9.82 10.17 -9.03
N CYS A 152 10.15 11.27 -8.39
CA CYS A 152 9.57 12.57 -8.67
C CYS A 152 10.67 13.64 -8.63
N THR A 153 10.52 14.70 -9.39
CA THR A 153 11.33 15.88 -9.13
C THR A 153 10.92 16.51 -7.80
N LYS A 154 11.88 17.07 -7.08
CA LYS A 154 11.60 17.73 -5.79
C LYS A 154 10.60 18.87 -5.96
N ASN A 155 10.66 19.60 -7.06
CA ASN A 155 9.69 20.65 -7.39
C ASN A 155 8.27 20.10 -7.59
N ALA A 156 8.11 18.94 -8.24
CA ALA A 156 6.82 18.27 -8.38
C ALA A 156 6.21 17.93 -7.02
N LEU A 157 7.02 17.40 -6.07
CA LEU A 157 6.57 17.14 -4.70
C LEU A 157 6.19 18.42 -3.96
N ILE A 158 6.97 19.49 -4.07
CA ILE A 158 6.66 20.80 -3.47
C ILE A 158 5.32 21.30 -4.01
N LYS A 159 5.13 21.31 -5.33
CA LYS A 159 3.91 21.77 -6.00
C LYS A 159 2.67 20.94 -5.61
N ALA A 160 2.83 19.61 -5.47
CA ALA A 160 1.77 18.72 -5.02
C ALA A 160 1.51 18.79 -3.51
N GLY A 161 2.40 19.40 -2.71
CA GLY A 161 2.34 19.44 -1.26
C GLY A 161 2.73 18.12 -0.58
N GLY A 162 3.45 17.22 -1.27
CA GLY A 162 3.90 15.95 -0.74
C GLY A 162 2.77 14.97 -0.38
N PHE A 163 3.07 14.03 0.50
CA PHE A 163 2.08 13.04 1.00
C PHE A 163 1.15 13.67 2.04
N ASP A 164 -0.11 13.23 2.07
CA ASP A 164 -1.02 13.60 3.16
C ASP A 164 -0.87 12.63 4.34
N GLU A 165 -0.43 13.16 5.47
CA GLU A 165 -0.16 12.39 6.69
C GLU A 165 -1.43 11.91 7.41
N GLN A 166 -2.62 12.34 6.98
CA GLN A 166 -3.87 11.75 7.44
C GLN A 166 -4.01 10.27 7.04
N PHE A 167 -3.30 9.84 5.96
CA PHE A 167 -3.15 8.42 5.62
C PHE A 167 -2.05 7.79 6.48
N SER A 168 -2.36 7.50 7.74
CA SER A 168 -1.40 6.96 8.70
C SER A 168 -1.12 5.45 8.56
N MET A 169 -1.70 4.78 7.58
CA MET A 169 -1.44 3.38 7.21
C MET A 169 -1.08 3.31 5.72
N ALA A 170 -0.34 2.27 5.32
CA ALA A 170 0.01 2.02 3.93
C ALA A 170 -1.23 1.63 3.11
N TRP A 171 -2.04 2.59 2.75
CA TRP A 171 -3.23 2.46 1.93
C TRP A 171 -3.73 3.83 1.47
N ARG A 172 -3.73 4.06 0.16
CA ARG A 172 -4.25 5.25 -0.53
C ARG A 172 -3.38 6.51 -0.45
N GLU A 173 -2.29 6.53 0.32
CA GLU A 173 -1.35 7.65 0.34
C GLU A 173 -0.65 7.86 -1.02
N ASP A 174 -0.42 6.78 -1.74
CA ASP A 174 0.12 6.78 -3.11
C ASP A 174 -0.92 7.26 -4.13
N SER A 175 -2.17 6.78 -4.01
CA SER A 175 -3.28 7.27 -4.84
C SER A 175 -3.57 8.76 -4.61
N ASP A 176 -3.48 9.25 -3.36
CA ASP A 176 -3.63 10.67 -3.04
C ASP A 176 -2.53 11.50 -3.72
N LEU A 177 -1.28 11.04 -3.65
CA LEU A 177 -0.17 11.74 -4.31
C LEU A 177 -0.32 11.71 -5.84
N GLU A 178 -0.70 10.57 -6.43
CA GLU A 178 -1.01 10.46 -7.85
C GLU A 178 -2.07 11.47 -8.28
N PHE A 179 -3.16 11.56 -7.51
CA PHE A 179 -4.26 12.48 -7.82
C PHE A 179 -3.84 13.94 -7.67
N LYS A 180 -3.00 14.27 -6.69
CA LYS A 180 -2.40 15.61 -6.57
C LYS A 180 -1.52 15.95 -7.78
N PHE A 181 -0.74 15.00 -8.31
CA PHE A 181 0.02 15.23 -9.54
C PHE A 181 -0.90 15.54 -10.72
N ILE A 182 -1.97 14.77 -10.90
CA ILE A 182 -2.95 14.97 -11.96
C ILE A 182 -3.64 16.34 -11.82
N ASP A 183 -4.10 16.70 -10.64
CA ASP A 183 -4.79 17.96 -10.36
C ASP A 183 -3.86 19.20 -10.57
N ASN A 184 -2.55 19.01 -10.37
CA ASN A 184 -1.53 20.05 -10.62
C ASN A 184 -0.93 20.01 -12.04
N ASN A 185 -1.48 19.22 -12.96
CA ASN A 185 -0.98 19.00 -14.32
C ASN A 185 0.50 18.56 -14.36
N ILE A 186 0.94 17.78 -13.38
CA ILE A 186 2.27 17.17 -13.35
C ILE A 186 2.19 15.83 -14.11
N PRO A 187 2.96 15.66 -15.20
CA PRO A 187 2.92 14.43 -15.98
C PRO A 187 3.48 13.24 -15.17
N ILE A 188 2.77 12.10 -15.23
CA ILE A 188 3.22 10.82 -14.69
C ILE A 188 3.64 9.95 -15.86
N LYS A 189 4.91 9.56 -15.92
CA LYS A 189 5.46 8.72 -17.00
C LYS A 189 5.78 7.34 -16.48
N LYS A 190 5.41 6.31 -17.22
CA LYS A 190 5.77 4.93 -16.91
C LYS A 190 7.13 4.58 -17.51
N VAL A 191 8.02 4.00 -16.70
CA VAL A 191 9.37 3.58 -17.06
C VAL A 191 9.48 2.07 -16.87
N GLU A 192 9.13 1.30 -17.90
CA GLU A 192 9.08 -0.16 -17.84
C GLU A 192 10.46 -0.81 -17.53
N SER A 193 11.55 -0.12 -17.82
CA SER A 193 12.92 -0.58 -17.53
C SER A 193 13.35 -0.33 -16.09
N ALA A 194 12.64 0.49 -15.32
CA ALA A 194 12.89 0.70 -13.89
C ALA A 194 12.15 -0.37 -13.08
N ILE A 195 12.82 -1.50 -12.85
CA ILE A 195 12.21 -2.69 -12.25
C ILE A 195 12.48 -2.75 -10.76
N VAL A 196 11.43 -3.06 -9.98
CA VAL A 196 11.51 -3.39 -8.55
C VAL A 196 10.77 -4.69 -8.30
N VAL A 197 11.40 -5.61 -7.59
CA VAL A 197 10.74 -6.81 -7.06
C VAL A 197 10.18 -6.47 -5.67
N HIS A 198 8.87 -6.59 -5.51
CA HIS A 198 8.18 -6.42 -4.23
C HIS A 198 7.71 -7.80 -3.75
N PRO A 199 8.40 -8.45 -2.82
CA PRO A 199 8.04 -9.79 -2.36
C PRO A 199 6.74 -9.76 -1.55
N VAL A 200 5.99 -10.85 -1.62
CA VAL A 200 4.86 -11.05 -0.71
C VAL A 200 5.40 -11.39 0.67
N ARG A 201 4.98 -10.64 1.68
CA ARG A 201 5.38 -10.89 3.06
C ARG A 201 4.64 -12.10 3.63
N ASN A 202 5.30 -12.80 4.55
CA ASN A 202 4.59 -13.78 5.36
C ASN A 202 3.49 -13.07 6.18
N SER A 203 2.28 -13.54 6.04
CA SER A 203 1.14 -12.97 6.74
C SER A 203 0.60 -13.96 7.78
N PRO A 204 0.17 -13.50 8.96
CA PRO A 204 -0.47 -14.35 9.94
C PRO A 204 -1.85 -14.79 9.44
N TRP A 205 -2.30 -15.94 9.90
CA TRP A 205 -3.65 -16.43 9.63
C TRP A 205 -4.71 -15.41 10.04
N GLY A 206 -5.71 -15.18 9.20
CA GLY A 206 -6.76 -14.19 9.43
C GLY A 206 -6.34 -12.73 9.14
N VAL A 207 -5.21 -12.48 8.48
CA VAL A 207 -4.72 -11.14 8.15
C VAL A 207 -5.76 -10.31 7.41
N SER A 208 -6.56 -10.93 6.56
CA SER A 208 -7.61 -10.26 5.76
C SER A 208 -8.66 -9.53 6.61
N ILE A 209 -8.91 -9.95 7.85
CA ILE A 209 -9.79 -9.22 8.79
C ILE A 209 -9.14 -7.91 9.23
N LYS A 210 -7.84 -7.93 9.58
CA LYS A 210 -7.09 -6.74 10.01
C LYS A 210 -6.95 -5.72 8.87
N GLU A 211 -6.78 -6.21 7.65
CA GLU A 211 -6.67 -5.38 6.44
C GLU A 211 -7.94 -4.56 6.17
N GLN A 212 -9.13 -4.99 6.64
CA GLN A 212 -10.36 -4.22 6.46
C GLN A 212 -10.30 -2.82 7.09
N LYS A 213 -9.49 -2.60 8.13
CA LYS A 213 -9.31 -1.29 8.75
C LYS A 213 -8.82 -0.23 7.76
N LYS A 214 -8.02 -0.62 6.79
CA LYS A 214 -7.48 0.27 5.77
C LYS A 214 -8.56 0.89 4.88
N THR A 215 -9.71 0.20 4.73
CA THR A 215 -10.81 0.64 3.87
C THR A 215 -11.42 1.98 4.29
N MET A 216 -11.26 2.39 5.55
CA MET A 216 -11.70 3.72 6.02
C MET A 216 -11.06 4.87 5.23
N TYR A 217 -9.84 4.68 4.70
CA TYR A 217 -9.16 5.71 3.90
C TYR A 217 -9.73 5.90 2.50
N ASN A 218 -10.57 4.98 2.02
CA ASN A 218 -11.30 5.20 0.78
C ASN A 218 -12.23 6.42 0.88
N ALA A 219 -12.86 6.61 2.05
CA ALA A 219 -13.70 7.79 2.32
C ALA A 219 -12.87 9.09 2.32
N LEU A 220 -11.66 9.06 2.90
CA LEU A 220 -10.75 10.21 2.88
C LEU A 220 -10.32 10.55 1.45
N LEU A 221 -9.87 9.57 0.67
CA LEU A 221 -9.47 9.77 -0.72
C LEU A 221 -10.63 10.29 -1.58
N PHE A 222 -11.84 9.73 -1.40
CA PHE A 222 -13.05 10.21 -2.08
C PHE A 222 -13.38 11.66 -1.72
N LYS A 223 -13.29 12.03 -0.43
CA LYS A 223 -13.54 13.41 0.02
C LYS A 223 -12.60 14.41 -0.67
N LYS A 224 -11.32 14.06 -0.80
CA LYS A 224 -10.30 14.93 -1.37
C LYS A 224 -10.38 15.03 -2.90
N HIS A 225 -10.63 13.89 -3.56
CA HIS A 225 -10.56 13.76 -5.02
C HIS A 225 -11.78 13.02 -5.59
N PRO A 226 -13.03 13.53 -5.44
CA PRO A 226 -14.23 12.76 -5.78
C PRO A 226 -14.33 12.40 -7.26
N ARG A 227 -13.84 13.26 -8.17
CA ARG A 227 -13.83 12.99 -9.62
C ARG A 227 -12.85 11.89 -10.00
N LEU A 228 -11.59 12.01 -9.54
CA LEU A 228 -10.53 11.05 -9.84
C LEU A 228 -10.80 9.70 -9.16
N TYR A 229 -11.33 9.72 -7.95
CA TYR A 229 -11.74 8.49 -7.26
C TYR A 229 -12.73 7.68 -8.09
N ARG A 230 -13.83 8.30 -8.55
CA ARG A 230 -14.83 7.61 -9.40
C ARG A 230 -14.27 7.11 -10.72
N LYS A 231 -13.31 7.83 -11.29
CA LYS A 231 -12.68 7.49 -12.58
C LYS A 231 -11.65 6.36 -12.47
N LYS A 232 -10.78 6.41 -11.44
CA LYS A 232 -9.61 5.53 -11.34
C LYS A 232 -9.77 4.40 -10.32
N ILE A 233 -10.44 4.65 -9.20
CA ILE A 233 -10.69 3.62 -8.20
C ILE A 233 -11.97 2.87 -8.57
N LYS A 234 -11.80 1.79 -9.32
CA LYS A 234 -12.91 0.90 -9.73
C LYS A 234 -13.39 0.03 -8.56
N GLN A 235 -13.67 0.66 -7.44
CA GLN A 235 -14.21 -0.06 -6.31
C GLN A 235 -15.70 -0.33 -6.56
N THR A 236 -16.06 -1.58 -6.78
CA THR A 236 -17.46 -1.99 -6.77
C THR A 236 -18.01 -1.81 -5.36
N ARG A 237 -19.23 -1.26 -5.26
CA ARG A 237 -19.94 -1.21 -3.97
C ARG A 237 -19.99 -2.61 -3.40
N PRO A 238 -19.72 -2.81 -2.10
CA PRO A 238 -19.74 -4.13 -1.50
C PRO A 238 -21.17 -4.64 -1.27
N LEU A 239 -21.99 -4.61 -2.33
CA LEU A 239 -23.39 -5.01 -2.26
C LEU A 239 -23.55 -6.42 -1.67
N LEU A 240 -22.67 -7.34 -2.01
CA LEU A 240 -22.66 -8.68 -1.43
C LEU A 240 -22.56 -8.64 0.10
N TYR A 241 -21.72 -7.74 0.65
CA TYR A 241 -21.57 -7.64 2.12
C TYR A 241 -22.84 -7.06 2.77
N TYR A 242 -23.46 -6.06 2.15
CA TYR A 242 -24.75 -5.55 2.63
C TYR A 242 -25.84 -6.61 2.57
N CYS A 243 -25.92 -7.41 1.49
CA CYS A 243 -26.87 -8.52 1.38
C CYS A 243 -26.63 -9.61 2.45
N ILE A 244 -25.36 -9.95 2.73
CA ILE A 244 -25.03 -10.91 3.79
C ILE A 244 -25.50 -10.39 5.15
N ILE A 245 -25.24 -9.11 5.47
CA ILE A 245 -25.65 -8.48 6.72
C ILE A 245 -27.18 -8.40 6.82
N ALA A 246 -27.86 -8.02 5.74
CA ALA A 246 -29.32 -7.98 5.70
C ALA A 246 -29.95 -9.34 5.91
N ALA A 247 -29.46 -10.39 5.23
CA ALA A 247 -29.95 -11.75 5.42
C ALA A 247 -29.72 -12.24 6.86
N PHE A 248 -28.58 -11.93 7.47
CA PHE A 248 -28.29 -12.22 8.87
C PHE A 248 -29.26 -11.49 9.81
N ALA A 249 -29.56 -10.22 9.55
CA ALA A 249 -30.51 -9.44 10.33
C ALA A 249 -31.94 -10.02 10.21
N ILE A 250 -32.36 -10.42 9.01
CA ILE A 250 -33.68 -11.06 8.77
C ILE A 250 -33.76 -12.38 9.58
N MET A 251 -32.69 -13.19 9.60
CA MET A 251 -32.63 -14.39 10.41
C MET A 251 -32.85 -14.08 11.91
N LEU A 252 -32.13 -13.08 12.44
CA LEU A 252 -32.24 -12.71 13.86
C LEU A 252 -33.65 -12.19 14.21
N VAL A 253 -34.23 -11.33 13.36
CA VAL A 253 -35.60 -10.82 13.54
C VAL A 253 -36.60 -11.99 13.54
N GLY A 254 -36.48 -12.93 12.62
CA GLY A 254 -37.31 -14.13 12.57
C GLY A 254 -37.22 -15.00 13.81
N ILE A 255 -36.01 -15.16 14.38
CA ILE A 255 -35.79 -15.91 15.64
C ILE A 255 -36.48 -15.16 16.81
N ILE A 256 -36.23 -13.85 16.95
CA ILE A 256 -36.76 -13.05 18.06
C ILE A 256 -38.29 -12.99 18.01
N SER A 257 -38.88 -12.83 16.83
CA SER A 257 -40.35 -12.78 16.63
C SER A 257 -41.01 -14.15 16.58
N ARG A 258 -40.24 -15.23 16.73
CA ARG A 258 -40.71 -16.62 16.61
C ARG A 258 -41.34 -16.94 15.25
N ALA A 259 -41.02 -16.18 14.22
CA ALA A 259 -41.48 -16.42 12.87
C ALA A 259 -40.52 -17.35 12.12
N HIS A 260 -40.67 -18.68 12.37
CA HIS A 260 -39.72 -19.71 11.91
C HIS A 260 -39.47 -19.68 10.39
N GLY A 261 -40.48 -19.39 9.57
CA GLY A 261 -40.32 -19.23 8.12
C GLY A 261 -39.40 -18.09 7.75
N VAL A 262 -39.53 -16.92 8.41
CA VAL A 262 -38.66 -15.77 8.21
C VAL A 262 -37.23 -16.07 8.65
N ALA A 263 -37.09 -16.73 9.81
CA ALA A 263 -35.76 -17.15 10.31
C ALA A 263 -35.06 -18.10 9.34
N PHE A 264 -35.80 -19.06 8.79
CA PHE A 264 -35.26 -20.02 7.82
C PHE A 264 -34.83 -19.34 6.50
N VAL A 265 -35.64 -18.45 5.95
CA VAL A 265 -35.30 -17.69 4.73
C VAL A 265 -34.05 -16.81 4.96
N GLY A 266 -33.99 -16.11 6.10
CA GLY A 266 -32.81 -15.32 6.48
C GLY A 266 -31.55 -16.16 6.62
N PHE A 267 -31.66 -17.34 7.27
CA PHE A 267 -30.54 -18.26 7.44
C PHE A 267 -30.06 -18.83 6.10
N ALA A 268 -30.98 -19.30 5.25
CA ALA A 268 -30.64 -19.85 3.94
C ALA A 268 -29.97 -18.79 3.04
N GLY A 269 -30.50 -17.55 3.04
CA GLY A 269 -29.90 -16.43 2.33
C GLY A 269 -28.50 -16.08 2.85
N TRP A 270 -28.34 -15.96 4.17
CA TRP A 270 -27.05 -15.68 4.79
C TRP A 270 -26.01 -16.75 4.50
N LEU A 271 -26.38 -18.04 4.65
CA LEU A 271 -25.49 -19.14 4.38
C LEU A 271 -25.11 -19.23 2.88
N GLY A 272 -26.08 -19.06 1.98
CA GLY A 272 -25.86 -19.11 0.53
C GLY A 272 -24.94 -17.97 0.05
N LEU A 273 -25.19 -16.74 0.50
CA LEU A 273 -24.38 -15.58 0.13
C LEU A 273 -22.96 -15.67 0.73
N THR A 274 -22.82 -16.14 1.96
CA THR A 274 -21.51 -16.35 2.60
C THR A 274 -20.73 -17.46 1.89
N SER A 275 -21.39 -18.56 1.51
CA SER A 275 -20.79 -19.61 0.70
C SER A 275 -20.29 -19.09 -0.64
N SER A 276 -21.09 -18.26 -1.33
CA SER A 276 -20.68 -17.59 -2.57
C SER A 276 -19.41 -16.74 -2.36
N LEU A 277 -19.30 -16.01 -1.25
CA LEU A 277 -18.11 -15.26 -0.89
C LEU A 277 -16.89 -16.17 -0.68
N ILE A 278 -17.07 -17.29 0.04
CA ILE A 278 -16.03 -18.30 0.28
C ILE A 278 -15.51 -18.85 -1.06
N PHE A 279 -16.42 -19.29 -1.95
CA PHE A 279 -16.04 -19.80 -3.26
C PHE A 279 -15.29 -18.76 -4.10
N LYS A 280 -15.72 -17.50 -4.07
CA LYS A 280 -15.04 -16.39 -4.75
C LYS A 280 -13.60 -16.20 -4.26
N ARG A 281 -13.36 -16.31 -2.95
CA ARG A 281 -12.04 -16.15 -2.35
C ARG A 281 -11.13 -17.37 -2.53
N LEU A 282 -11.73 -18.56 -2.66
CA LEU A 282 -11.00 -19.79 -2.98
C LEU A 282 -10.72 -19.97 -4.46
N TYR A 283 -11.38 -19.19 -5.33
CA TYR A 283 -11.20 -19.31 -6.77
C TYR A 283 -9.76 -18.97 -7.18
N ALA A 284 -9.12 -19.92 -7.88
CA ALA A 284 -7.72 -19.83 -8.34
C ALA A 284 -6.69 -19.65 -7.20
N THR A 285 -7.04 -20.05 -5.96
CA THR A 285 -6.12 -20.01 -4.82
C THR A 285 -5.68 -21.43 -4.40
N ARG A 286 -4.74 -21.46 -3.45
CA ARG A 286 -4.24 -22.70 -2.84
C ARG A 286 -5.34 -23.41 -2.05
N LEU A 287 -5.56 -24.70 -2.34
CA LEU A 287 -6.54 -25.53 -1.64
C LEU A 287 -5.90 -26.37 -0.51
N SER A 288 -5.12 -25.75 0.38
CA SER A 288 -4.64 -26.40 1.59
C SER A 288 -5.70 -26.29 2.71
N VAL A 289 -5.74 -27.26 3.63
CA VAL A 289 -6.69 -27.25 4.76
C VAL A 289 -6.62 -25.95 5.55
N SER A 290 -5.42 -25.46 5.86
CA SER A 290 -5.22 -24.20 6.58
C SER A 290 -5.78 -23.00 5.81
N HIS A 291 -5.58 -22.93 4.49
CA HIS A 291 -6.08 -21.81 3.69
C HIS A 291 -7.61 -21.89 3.51
N ILE A 292 -8.16 -23.09 3.28
CA ILE A 292 -9.62 -23.27 3.20
C ILE A 292 -10.27 -22.86 4.53
N SER A 293 -9.75 -23.32 5.66
CA SER A 293 -10.29 -22.96 6.98
C SER A 293 -10.21 -21.47 7.26
N GLU A 294 -9.12 -20.80 6.82
CA GLU A 294 -8.97 -19.35 6.90
C GLU A 294 -10.04 -18.64 6.06
N MET A 295 -10.23 -19.04 4.80
CA MET A 295 -11.22 -18.42 3.93
C MET A 295 -12.64 -18.61 4.47
N VAL A 296 -12.97 -19.79 4.99
CA VAL A 296 -14.26 -20.05 5.63
C VAL A 296 -14.45 -19.13 6.85
N ALA A 297 -13.56 -19.20 7.83
CA ALA A 297 -13.71 -18.45 9.07
C ALA A 297 -13.73 -16.92 8.85
N THR A 298 -12.82 -16.43 8.03
CA THR A 298 -12.73 -14.99 7.76
C THR A 298 -13.88 -14.45 6.92
N SER A 299 -14.51 -15.27 6.06
CA SER A 299 -15.67 -14.86 5.26
C SER A 299 -16.95 -14.66 6.07
N PHE A 300 -17.07 -15.30 7.23
CA PHE A 300 -18.16 -15.01 8.17
C PHE A 300 -18.01 -13.64 8.86
N VAL A 301 -16.78 -13.14 9.00
CA VAL A 301 -16.48 -11.92 9.76
C VAL A 301 -16.29 -10.70 8.86
N ILE A 302 -15.62 -10.87 7.72
CA ILE A 302 -15.23 -9.76 6.82
C ILE A 302 -16.39 -8.86 6.40
N PRO A 303 -17.60 -9.36 6.02
CA PRO A 303 -18.70 -8.48 5.62
C PRO A 303 -19.02 -7.43 6.67
N PHE A 304 -19.11 -7.84 7.94
CA PHE A 304 -19.44 -6.95 9.07
C PHE A 304 -18.31 -5.95 9.33
N VAL A 305 -17.07 -6.43 9.41
CA VAL A 305 -15.90 -5.60 9.70
C VAL A 305 -15.62 -4.62 8.57
N SER A 306 -15.78 -5.05 7.30
CA SER A 306 -15.59 -4.19 6.14
C SER A 306 -16.60 -3.04 6.09
N VAL A 307 -17.88 -3.36 6.27
CA VAL A 307 -18.94 -2.33 6.30
C VAL A 307 -18.75 -1.39 7.48
N TYR A 308 -18.39 -1.91 8.65
CA TYR A 308 -18.06 -1.07 9.82
C TYR A 308 -16.96 -0.06 9.51
N TRP A 309 -15.82 -0.46 8.94
CA TRP A 309 -14.72 0.46 8.66
C TRP A 309 -15.04 1.45 7.54
N GLN A 310 -15.88 1.07 6.57
CA GLN A 310 -16.36 2.01 5.56
C GLN A 310 -17.23 3.11 6.18
N TRP A 311 -18.21 2.73 7.01
CA TRP A 311 -19.04 3.69 7.72
C TRP A 311 -18.25 4.53 8.72
N TYR A 312 -17.34 3.89 9.46
CA TYR A 312 -16.42 4.61 10.34
C TYR A 312 -15.63 5.67 9.56
N GLY A 313 -15.10 5.33 8.40
CA GLY A 313 -14.39 6.28 7.52
C GLY A 313 -15.30 7.42 7.05
N ALA A 314 -16.53 7.10 6.62
CA ALA A 314 -17.51 8.09 6.18
C ALA A 314 -17.83 9.11 7.28
N VAL A 315 -18.07 8.64 8.51
CA VAL A 315 -18.36 9.50 9.67
C VAL A 315 -17.11 10.28 10.09
N LYS A 316 -15.96 9.60 10.25
CA LYS A 316 -14.69 10.23 10.66
C LYS A 316 -14.28 11.37 9.74
N TYR A 317 -14.38 11.17 8.44
CA TYR A 317 -14.00 12.17 7.45
C TYR A 317 -15.15 13.06 6.98
N ARG A 318 -16.35 12.90 7.58
CA ARG A 318 -17.54 13.72 7.27
C ARG A 318 -17.83 13.77 5.77
N VAL A 319 -17.97 12.62 5.15
CA VAL A 319 -18.26 12.49 3.71
C VAL A 319 -19.27 11.37 3.49
N LEU A 320 -20.30 11.65 2.69
CA LEU A 320 -21.25 10.61 2.27
C LEU A 320 -20.55 9.73 1.22
N PHE A 321 -19.99 8.61 1.69
CA PHE A 321 -19.25 7.65 0.89
C PHE A 321 -19.95 6.29 0.97
N ILE A 322 -20.78 5.98 -0.04
CA ILE A 322 -21.56 4.75 -0.15
C ILE A 322 -21.38 4.14 -1.54
#